data_d9d5e897ede2575dd6422037e448408b
#
_entry.id   d9d5e897ede2575dd6422037e448408b
#
_cell.length_a   1.000
_cell.length_b   1.000
_cell.length_c   1.000
_cell.angle_alpha   90.00
_cell.angle_beta   90.00
_cell.angle_gamma   90.00
#
_symmetry.space_group_name_H-M   'P 1'
#
loop_
_entity.id
_entity.type
_entity.pdbx_description
1 polymer ?
#
loop_
_entity_poly.entity_id
_entity_poly.type
_entity_poly.pdbx_seq_one_letter_code
_entity_poly.pdbx_strand_id
1 'polypeptide(L)'
;MKKIMFICFIIFTQSVWSLNFSIASTKFEADLSKTTYHEAYIINNTAQPLRIEVYTEAPKSYEKYNLNDEITIFPKIISIKPASKQEIRFRVKPSENIKNGEYRSLLVFREVPGKIKKTVSVKSENSKMETELHMITEAAVNVFGRAGNVSLKGKIKNFKYNLKNGKLYMTADVLSEGNTALKINYIIKEGNKKISQGKFGNSLRTGENRISKEILFDSESDLKNLKIILLEQNNKILYENYINK
;
A
#
# COMPACT_ATOMS: atom_id res chain seq x y z
N MET A 1 -32.89 -51.27 -15.89
CA MET A 1 -33.30 -49.83 -15.86
C MET A 1 -32.17 -49.04 -15.29
N LYS A 2 -31.38 -48.34 -16.16
CA LYS A 2 -30.25 -47.51 -15.77
C LYS A 2 -30.77 -46.11 -15.41
N LYS A 3 -30.64 -45.69 -14.13
CA LYS A 3 -30.92 -44.32 -13.71
C LYS A 3 -29.76 -43.44 -14.16
N ILE A 4 -29.98 -42.58 -15.14
CA ILE A 4 -29.09 -41.52 -15.55
C ILE A 4 -29.24 -40.38 -14.53
N MET A 5 -28.23 -40.21 -13.69
CA MET A 5 -28.11 -39.08 -12.73
C MET A 5 -27.58 -37.89 -13.46
N PHE A 6 -28.44 -36.92 -13.80
CA PHE A 6 -28.09 -35.66 -14.44
C PHE A 6 -27.50 -34.73 -13.36
N ILE A 7 -26.19 -34.66 -13.28
CA ILE A 7 -25.51 -33.68 -12.42
C ILE A 7 -25.53 -32.34 -13.16
N CYS A 8 -26.46 -31.46 -12.78
CA CYS A 8 -26.42 -30.05 -13.17
C CYS A 8 -25.23 -29.38 -12.49
N PHE A 9 -24.14 -29.22 -13.24
CA PHE A 9 -23.01 -28.41 -12.85
C PHE A 9 -23.41 -26.93 -12.97
N ILE A 10 -23.92 -26.36 -11.88
CA ILE A 10 -24.18 -24.92 -11.80
C ILE A 10 -22.82 -24.24 -11.71
N ILE A 11 -22.32 -23.78 -12.85
CA ILE A 11 -21.14 -22.91 -12.93
C ILE A 11 -21.57 -21.56 -12.34
N PHE A 12 -21.28 -21.35 -11.08
CA PHE A 12 -21.34 -20.04 -10.47
C PHE A 12 -20.25 -19.19 -11.13
N THR A 13 -20.60 -18.47 -12.19
CA THR A 13 -19.77 -17.40 -12.72
C THR A 13 -19.75 -16.28 -11.68
N GLN A 14 -18.79 -16.33 -10.78
CA GLN A 14 -18.49 -15.20 -9.92
C GLN A 14 -18.01 -14.08 -10.84
N SER A 15 -18.82 -13.06 -11.01
CA SER A 15 -18.40 -11.83 -11.66
C SER A 15 -17.32 -11.19 -10.78
N VAL A 16 -16.07 -11.48 -11.07
CA VAL A 16 -14.95 -10.77 -10.45
C VAL A 16 -15.04 -9.34 -10.96
N TRP A 17 -15.36 -8.42 -10.08
CA TRP A 17 -15.32 -6.99 -10.37
C TRP A 17 -13.86 -6.61 -10.58
N SER A 18 -13.41 -6.66 -11.81
CA SER A 18 -12.08 -6.21 -12.20
C SER A 18 -12.06 -4.68 -12.18
N LEU A 19 -10.98 -4.08 -11.69
CA LEU A 19 -10.74 -2.65 -11.88
C LEU A 19 -10.75 -2.33 -13.38
N ASN A 20 -11.24 -1.13 -13.73
CA ASN A 20 -11.32 -0.69 -15.14
C ASN A 20 -9.95 -0.68 -15.80
N PHE A 21 -8.89 -0.50 -15.03
CA PHE A 21 -7.51 -0.60 -15.52
C PHE A 21 -6.58 -1.21 -14.46
N SER A 22 -5.44 -1.68 -14.91
CA SER A 22 -4.34 -2.14 -14.07
C SER A 22 -3.04 -1.45 -14.44
N ILE A 23 -2.09 -1.41 -13.49
CA ILE A 23 -0.77 -0.82 -13.66
C ILE A 23 0.26 -1.92 -13.49
N ALA A 24 1.17 -2.08 -14.48
CA ALA A 24 2.14 -3.17 -14.46
C ALA A 24 3.24 -3.00 -13.41
N SER A 25 3.59 -1.77 -13.04
CA SER A 25 4.59 -1.50 -12.01
C SER A 25 3.94 -1.22 -10.67
N THR A 26 4.41 -1.85 -9.59
CA THR A 26 3.87 -1.67 -8.23
C THR A 26 4.64 -0.64 -7.40
N LYS A 27 5.85 -0.29 -7.83
CA LYS A 27 6.72 0.72 -7.22
C LYS A 27 7.78 1.20 -8.19
N PHE A 28 8.31 2.39 -7.95
CA PHE A 28 9.49 2.94 -8.62
C PHE A 28 10.51 3.38 -7.58
N GLU A 29 11.79 3.26 -7.90
CA GLU A 29 12.90 3.68 -7.04
C GLU A 29 13.82 4.61 -7.81
N ALA A 30 14.03 5.82 -7.30
CA ALA A 30 14.87 6.86 -7.90
C ALA A 30 16.09 7.11 -7.01
N ASP A 31 17.27 7.07 -7.63
CA ASP A 31 18.51 7.58 -7.05
C ASP A 31 18.54 9.09 -7.25
N LEU A 32 18.43 9.85 -6.16
CA LEU A 32 18.38 11.30 -6.19
C LEU A 32 19.77 11.98 -6.26
N SER A 33 20.82 11.21 -6.52
CA SER A 33 22.13 11.76 -6.91
C SER A 33 22.17 12.22 -8.38
N LYS A 34 21.21 11.77 -9.19
CA LYS A 34 21.11 12.04 -10.63
C LYS A 34 19.68 12.05 -11.11
N THR A 35 19.46 12.57 -12.31
CA THR A 35 18.17 12.42 -12.99
C THR A 35 17.93 10.96 -13.37
N THR A 36 16.76 10.42 -13.03
CA THR A 36 16.33 9.06 -13.39
C THR A 36 15.09 9.10 -14.27
N TYR A 37 14.93 8.10 -15.14
CA TYR A 37 13.81 7.96 -16.06
C TYR A 37 13.11 6.63 -15.79
N HIS A 38 11.79 6.65 -15.82
CA HIS A 38 10.95 5.51 -15.50
C HIS A 38 9.80 5.37 -16.51
N GLU A 39 9.33 4.15 -16.68
CA GLU A 39 8.20 3.80 -17.54
C GLU A 39 7.14 3.07 -16.73
N ALA A 40 5.88 3.45 -16.90
CA ALA A 40 4.74 2.77 -16.33
C ALA A 40 3.79 2.33 -17.45
N TYR A 41 3.25 1.14 -17.35
CA TYR A 41 2.31 0.59 -18.31
C TYR A 41 0.92 0.48 -17.69
N ILE A 42 -0.07 1.06 -18.35
CA ILE A 42 -1.46 1.00 -17.95
C ILE A 42 -2.19 0.11 -18.94
N ILE A 43 -2.95 -0.85 -18.42
CA ILE A 43 -3.72 -1.83 -19.19
C ILE A 43 -5.20 -1.53 -18.99
N ASN A 44 -5.91 -1.28 -20.10
CA ASN A 44 -7.36 -1.13 -20.09
C ASN A 44 -8.02 -2.51 -20.02
N ASN A 45 -8.67 -2.82 -18.91
CA ASN A 45 -9.34 -4.10 -18.67
C ASN A 45 -10.80 -4.11 -19.17
N THR A 46 -11.25 -3.03 -19.82
CA THR A 46 -12.65 -2.87 -20.27
C THR A 46 -12.80 -3.05 -21.77
N ALA A 47 -14.04 -3.26 -22.20
CA ALA A 47 -14.44 -3.28 -23.61
C ALA A 47 -14.64 -1.88 -24.21
N GLN A 48 -14.41 -0.80 -23.45
CA GLN A 48 -14.57 0.58 -23.86
C GLN A 48 -13.23 1.33 -23.80
N PRO A 49 -13.01 2.36 -24.64
CA PRO A 49 -11.85 3.22 -24.50
C PRO A 49 -11.83 3.91 -23.13
N LEU A 50 -10.68 3.92 -22.48
CA LEU A 50 -10.45 4.62 -21.22
C LEU A 50 -9.58 5.85 -21.43
N ARG A 51 -9.90 6.91 -20.71
CA ARG A 51 -9.06 8.09 -20.59
C ARG A 51 -8.52 8.19 -19.18
N ILE A 52 -7.22 8.26 -19.03
CA ILE A 52 -6.52 8.28 -17.73
C ILE A 52 -5.73 9.58 -17.62
N GLU A 53 -5.91 10.28 -16.52
CA GLU A 53 -5.07 11.37 -16.07
C GLU A 53 -4.02 10.84 -15.11
N VAL A 54 -2.77 11.33 -15.21
CA VAL A 54 -1.65 10.91 -14.36
C VAL A 54 -1.04 12.14 -13.72
N TYR A 55 -0.91 12.09 -12.39
CA TYR A 55 -0.37 13.18 -11.58
C TYR A 55 0.34 12.65 -10.32
N THR A 56 0.93 13.53 -9.54
CA THR A 56 1.64 13.17 -8.30
C THR A 56 0.91 13.69 -7.09
N GLU A 57 0.95 12.90 -6.00
CA GLU A 57 0.48 13.31 -4.67
C GLU A 57 1.51 12.97 -3.60
N ALA A 58 1.52 13.75 -2.52
CA ALA A 58 2.30 13.46 -1.34
C ALA A 58 1.53 12.49 -0.43
N PRO A 59 2.10 11.34 -0.04
CA PRO A 59 1.51 10.51 1.00
C PRO A 59 1.45 11.28 2.32
N LYS A 60 0.41 11.04 3.13
CA LYS A 60 0.12 11.76 4.38
C LYS A 60 1.31 11.91 5.35
N SER A 61 2.26 10.98 5.33
CA SER A 61 3.45 11.05 6.19
C SER A 61 4.69 11.63 5.51
N TYR A 62 4.56 12.10 4.25
CA TYR A 62 5.65 12.62 3.41
C TYR A 62 5.35 13.98 2.80
N GLU A 63 4.42 14.78 3.38
CA GLU A 63 4.08 16.12 2.84
C GLU A 63 5.31 17.02 2.71
N LYS A 64 6.27 16.92 3.65
CA LYS A 64 7.52 17.69 3.63
C LYS A 64 8.68 17.02 2.89
N TYR A 65 8.51 15.77 2.50
CA TYR A 65 9.56 14.93 1.91
C TYR A 65 9.04 14.16 0.69
N ASN A 66 8.16 14.82 -0.08
CA ASN A 66 7.68 14.30 -1.35
C ASN A 66 8.62 14.70 -2.50
N LEU A 67 8.34 14.18 -3.67
CA LEU A 67 9.05 14.42 -4.93
C LEU A 67 8.13 15.02 -5.99
N ASN A 68 7.03 15.65 -5.60
CA ASN A 68 6.02 16.11 -6.56
C ASN A 68 6.60 17.13 -7.54
N ASP A 69 7.45 18.03 -7.07
CA ASP A 69 8.09 19.07 -7.88
C ASP A 69 9.27 18.53 -8.71
N GLU A 70 9.88 17.43 -8.28
CA GLU A 70 10.97 16.74 -8.95
C GLU A 70 10.49 15.80 -10.06
N ILE A 71 9.21 15.40 -10.04
CA ILE A 71 8.63 14.45 -11.00
C ILE A 71 8.01 15.19 -12.18
N THR A 72 8.48 14.88 -13.39
CA THR A 72 7.84 15.35 -14.63
C THR A 72 7.26 14.17 -15.38
N ILE A 73 5.95 14.17 -15.62
CA ILE A 73 5.20 13.09 -16.28
C ILE A 73 4.90 13.48 -17.72
N PHE A 74 5.04 12.54 -18.66
CA PHE A 74 4.67 12.71 -20.05
C PHE A 74 4.22 11.37 -20.68
N PRO A 75 3.05 11.37 -21.33
CA PRO A 75 2.00 12.40 -21.27
C PRO A 75 1.23 12.37 -19.93
N LYS A 76 0.62 13.49 -19.53
CA LYS A 76 -0.22 13.57 -18.32
C LYS A 76 -1.61 13.00 -18.50
N ILE A 77 -2.10 12.95 -19.74
CA ILE A 77 -3.41 12.38 -20.09
C ILE A 77 -3.22 11.46 -21.28
N ILE A 78 -3.76 10.25 -21.17
CA ILE A 78 -3.72 9.23 -22.21
C ILE A 78 -5.11 8.67 -22.50
N SER A 79 -5.29 8.19 -23.72
CA SER A 79 -6.49 7.44 -24.13
C SER A 79 -6.05 6.03 -24.53
N ILE A 80 -6.64 5.00 -23.88
CA ILE A 80 -6.25 3.62 -24.05
C ILE A 80 -7.41 2.87 -24.73
N LYS A 81 -7.13 2.25 -25.86
CA LYS A 81 -8.12 1.42 -26.57
C LYS A 81 -8.56 0.23 -25.69
N PRO A 82 -9.75 -0.35 -25.96
CA PRO A 82 -10.19 -1.57 -25.26
C PRO A 82 -9.14 -2.67 -25.28
N ALA A 83 -8.97 -3.38 -24.18
CA ALA A 83 -8.05 -4.51 -24.01
C ALA A 83 -6.61 -4.22 -24.47
N SER A 84 -6.19 -2.96 -24.46
CA SER A 84 -4.86 -2.52 -24.89
C SER A 84 -4.06 -1.96 -23.73
N LYS A 85 -2.74 -1.88 -23.90
CA LYS A 85 -1.84 -1.20 -22.98
C LYS A 85 -1.31 0.09 -23.57
N GLN A 86 -1.01 1.04 -22.69
CA GLN A 86 -0.36 2.30 -23.02
C GLN A 86 0.77 2.58 -22.05
N GLU A 87 1.87 3.11 -22.56
CA GLU A 87 3.01 3.54 -21.77
C GLU A 87 2.90 5.02 -21.43
N ILE A 88 3.31 5.36 -20.22
CA ILE A 88 3.69 6.72 -19.82
C ILE A 88 5.15 6.71 -19.36
N ARG A 89 5.82 7.83 -19.54
CA ARG A 89 7.17 8.04 -19.04
C ARG A 89 7.18 9.17 -18.04
N PHE A 90 8.02 9.04 -17.05
CA PHE A 90 8.31 10.15 -16.15
C PHE A 90 9.78 10.17 -15.78
N ARG A 91 10.24 11.36 -15.49
CA ARG A 91 11.60 11.57 -14.97
C ARG A 91 11.51 12.10 -13.55
N VAL A 92 12.49 11.73 -12.74
CA VAL A 92 12.73 12.33 -11.44
C VAL A 92 14.04 13.09 -11.53
N LYS A 93 13.97 14.44 -11.47
CA LYS A 93 15.13 15.33 -11.47
C LYS A 93 15.25 15.96 -10.09
N PRO A 94 16.21 15.50 -9.24
CA PRO A 94 16.38 16.06 -7.92
C PRO A 94 16.75 17.55 -7.99
N SER A 95 16.21 18.33 -7.05
CA SER A 95 16.62 19.72 -6.87
C SER A 95 18.07 19.80 -6.34
N GLU A 96 18.78 20.87 -6.65
CA GLU A 96 20.18 21.05 -6.24
C GLU A 96 20.38 21.02 -4.72
N ASN A 97 19.37 21.41 -3.97
CA ASN A 97 19.39 21.50 -2.50
C ASN A 97 18.65 20.35 -1.81
N ILE A 98 18.48 19.21 -2.50
CA ILE A 98 17.78 18.07 -1.91
C ILE A 98 18.56 17.53 -0.70
N LYS A 99 17.92 17.43 0.45
CA LYS A 99 18.54 16.97 1.69
C LYS A 99 18.68 15.44 1.71
N ASN A 100 19.69 14.95 2.43
CA ASN A 100 19.88 13.51 2.61
C ASN A 100 18.64 12.84 3.23
N GLY A 101 18.34 11.64 2.74
CA GLY A 101 17.27 10.80 3.30
C GLY A 101 16.34 10.21 2.26
N GLU A 102 15.26 9.61 2.76
CA GLU A 102 14.22 9.01 1.95
C GLU A 102 13.13 10.03 1.61
N TYR A 103 12.67 9.98 0.37
CA TYR A 103 11.55 10.75 -0.17
C TYR A 103 10.50 9.80 -0.73
N ARG A 104 9.25 10.25 -0.79
CA ARG A 104 8.17 9.43 -1.33
C ARG A 104 7.06 10.28 -1.92
N SER A 105 6.66 9.94 -3.14
CA SER A 105 5.44 10.44 -3.77
C SER A 105 4.57 9.28 -4.24
N LEU A 106 3.33 9.56 -4.51
CA LEU A 106 2.40 8.69 -5.21
C LEU A 106 2.32 9.16 -6.66
N LEU A 107 2.47 8.25 -7.60
CA LEU A 107 2.08 8.45 -8.99
C LEU A 107 0.64 7.94 -9.09
N VAL A 108 -0.30 8.87 -9.27
CA VAL A 108 -1.73 8.60 -9.25
C VAL A 108 -2.24 8.52 -10.68
N PHE A 109 -3.03 7.49 -10.95
CA PHE A 109 -3.71 7.23 -12.21
C PHE A 109 -5.20 7.30 -11.96
N ARG A 110 -5.86 8.28 -12.55
CA ARG A 110 -7.28 8.53 -12.35
C ARG A 110 -8.03 8.44 -13.67
N GLU A 111 -9.09 7.67 -13.66
CA GLU A 111 -10.03 7.63 -14.79
C GLU A 111 -10.70 8.99 -14.97
N VAL A 112 -10.66 9.51 -16.20
CA VAL A 112 -11.40 10.71 -16.58
C VAL A 112 -12.70 10.25 -17.21
N PRO A 113 -13.86 10.44 -16.55
CA PRO A 113 -15.13 9.99 -17.08
C PRO A 113 -15.42 10.66 -18.42
N GLY A 114 -15.83 9.85 -19.40
CA GLY A 114 -16.42 10.39 -20.65
C GLY A 114 -17.74 11.08 -20.36
N LYS A 115 -18.33 11.73 -21.35
CA LYS A 115 -19.71 12.23 -21.25
C LYS A 115 -20.63 11.03 -20.98
N ILE A 116 -21.24 10.99 -19.80
CA ILE A 116 -22.00 9.84 -19.32
C ILE A 116 -23.30 9.78 -20.11
N LYS A 117 -23.53 8.63 -20.77
CA LYS A 117 -24.76 8.33 -21.50
C LYS A 117 -25.68 7.34 -20.77
N LYS A 118 -25.40 7.00 -19.50
CA LYS A 118 -26.24 6.06 -18.74
C LYS A 118 -26.81 6.72 -17.50
N THR A 119 -28.03 7.19 -17.62
CA THR A 119 -28.89 7.49 -16.48
C THR A 119 -29.50 6.17 -16.00
N VAL A 120 -29.18 5.74 -14.80
CA VAL A 120 -29.90 4.63 -14.16
C VAL A 120 -31.13 5.26 -13.50
N SER A 121 -32.26 5.22 -14.18
CA SER A 121 -33.53 5.67 -13.62
C SER A 121 -34.04 4.60 -12.67
N VAL A 122 -33.97 4.84 -11.36
CA VAL A 122 -34.72 4.05 -10.38
C VAL A 122 -36.11 4.64 -10.32
N LYS A 123 -37.08 4.00 -11.00
CA LYS A 123 -38.48 4.36 -10.88
C LYS A 123 -39.01 3.87 -9.54
N SER A 124 -39.17 4.76 -8.58
CA SER A 124 -40.00 4.57 -7.43
C SER A 124 -41.42 5.09 -7.73
N GLU A 125 -42.46 4.32 -7.45
CA GLU A 125 -43.85 4.62 -7.83
C GLU A 125 -44.40 5.95 -7.29
N ASN A 126 -43.71 6.63 -6.37
CA ASN A 126 -44.18 7.86 -5.73
C ASN A 126 -43.23 9.06 -5.69
N SER A 127 -42.09 9.01 -6.31
CA SER A 127 -41.19 10.21 -6.41
C SER A 127 -40.33 10.15 -7.68
N LYS A 128 -40.39 11.22 -8.47
CA LYS A 128 -39.45 11.44 -9.61
C LYS A 128 -38.07 11.85 -9.09
N MET A 129 -37.41 10.98 -8.33
CA MET A 129 -36.04 11.21 -7.92
C MET A 129 -35.12 10.40 -8.84
N GLU A 130 -34.48 11.05 -9.78
CA GLU A 130 -33.43 10.46 -10.60
C GLU A 130 -32.11 10.62 -9.87
N THR A 131 -31.45 9.50 -9.52
CA THR A 131 -30.11 9.51 -8.92
C THR A 131 -29.12 8.94 -9.92
N GLU A 132 -28.11 9.71 -10.26
CA GLU A 132 -27.00 9.29 -11.13
C GLU A 132 -25.80 8.95 -10.27
N LEU A 133 -25.31 7.70 -10.35
CA LEU A 133 -24.12 7.23 -9.65
C LEU A 133 -22.95 7.12 -10.63
N HIS A 134 -21.89 7.90 -10.37
CA HIS A 134 -20.65 7.86 -11.13
C HIS A 134 -19.56 7.19 -10.29
N MET A 135 -19.01 6.09 -10.79
CA MET A 135 -17.85 5.44 -10.20
C MET A 135 -16.60 5.79 -11.02
N ILE A 136 -15.60 6.37 -10.37
CA ILE A 136 -14.31 6.70 -10.97
C ILE A 136 -13.26 5.78 -10.34
N THR A 137 -12.52 5.09 -11.19
CA THR A 137 -11.39 4.26 -10.72
C THR A 137 -10.14 5.13 -10.57
N GLU A 138 -9.50 5.01 -9.41
CA GLU A 138 -8.22 5.65 -9.13
C GLU A 138 -7.27 4.62 -8.52
N ALA A 139 -6.01 4.63 -8.97
CA ALA A 139 -4.96 3.77 -8.47
C ALA A 139 -3.68 4.56 -8.29
N ALA A 140 -2.90 4.26 -7.25
CA ALA A 140 -1.65 4.94 -6.95
C ALA A 140 -0.49 3.97 -6.80
N VAL A 141 0.66 4.35 -7.34
CA VAL A 141 1.92 3.60 -7.27
C VAL A 141 2.97 4.45 -6.55
N ASN A 142 3.73 3.81 -5.64
CA ASN A 142 4.76 4.52 -4.90
C ASN A 142 5.99 4.83 -5.77
N VAL A 143 6.46 6.07 -5.67
CA VAL A 143 7.77 6.52 -6.15
C VAL A 143 8.62 6.82 -4.93
N PHE A 144 9.65 6.01 -4.68
CA PHE A 144 10.63 6.20 -3.62
C PHE A 144 11.87 6.88 -4.17
N GLY A 145 12.39 7.86 -3.45
CA GLY A 145 13.65 8.49 -3.75
C GLY A 145 14.62 8.40 -2.58
N ARG A 146 15.92 8.29 -2.87
CA ARG A 146 16.98 8.32 -1.87
C ARG A 146 18.03 9.34 -2.26
N ALA A 147 18.30 10.30 -1.36
CA ALA A 147 19.33 11.31 -1.50
C ALA A 147 20.43 11.07 -0.47
N GLY A 148 21.69 11.01 -0.92
CA GLY A 148 22.87 10.94 -0.07
C GLY A 148 22.80 9.85 1.02
N ASN A 149 23.30 10.16 2.20
CA ASN A 149 23.37 9.21 3.31
C ASN A 149 22.02 9.03 4.02
N VAL A 150 21.58 7.78 4.08
CA VAL A 150 20.36 7.36 4.79
C VAL A 150 20.72 6.93 6.21
N SER A 151 20.04 7.50 7.19
CA SER A 151 20.23 7.20 8.62
C SER A 151 19.00 6.52 9.20
N LEU A 152 19.17 5.26 9.63
CA LEU A 152 18.20 4.46 10.35
C LEU A 152 18.41 4.67 11.85
N LYS A 153 17.65 5.59 12.45
CA LYS A 153 17.69 5.82 13.90
C LYS A 153 16.29 5.87 14.44
N GLY A 154 16.03 5.13 15.50
CA GLY A 154 14.75 5.17 16.19
C GLY A 154 14.71 4.24 17.38
N LYS A 155 13.62 4.37 18.14
CA LYS A 155 13.40 3.59 19.36
C LYS A 155 11.90 3.35 19.57
N ILE A 156 11.59 2.29 20.31
CA ILE A 156 10.27 2.02 20.83
C ILE A 156 10.14 2.76 22.17
N LYS A 157 9.15 3.65 22.30
CA LYS A 157 8.88 4.38 23.56
C LYS A 157 7.94 3.62 24.48
N ASN A 158 6.79 3.19 23.92
CA ASN A 158 5.77 2.48 24.67
C ASN A 158 5.39 1.22 23.90
N PHE A 159 5.56 0.08 24.51
CA PHE A 159 5.07 -1.16 23.96
C PHE A 159 4.01 -1.76 24.87
N LYS A 160 2.88 -2.12 24.28
CA LYS A 160 1.79 -2.79 24.98
C LYS A 160 1.36 -4.02 24.18
N TYR A 161 0.95 -5.04 24.87
CA TYR A 161 0.34 -6.22 24.26
C TYR A 161 -0.87 -6.69 25.05
N ASN A 162 -1.78 -7.37 24.39
CA ASN A 162 -2.92 -8.01 24.99
C ASN A 162 -3.23 -9.30 24.21
N LEU A 163 -3.46 -10.39 24.95
CA LEU A 163 -3.88 -11.66 24.37
C LEU A 163 -5.36 -11.87 24.67
N LYS A 164 -6.19 -11.96 23.64
CA LYS A 164 -7.62 -12.15 23.77
C LYS A 164 -8.15 -13.01 22.62
N ASN A 165 -8.94 -14.03 22.95
CA ASN A 165 -9.62 -14.90 21.97
C ASN A 165 -8.67 -15.51 20.93
N GLY A 166 -7.52 -16.04 21.34
CA GLY A 166 -6.52 -16.61 20.42
C GLY A 166 -5.82 -15.61 19.51
N LYS A 167 -5.87 -14.31 19.86
CA LYS A 167 -5.21 -13.24 19.11
C LYS A 167 -4.29 -12.44 20.02
N LEU A 168 -3.07 -12.20 19.54
CA LEU A 168 -2.12 -11.30 20.17
C LEU A 168 -2.21 -9.94 19.52
N TYR A 169 -2.64 -8.95 20.31
CA TYR A 169 -2.69 -7.55 19.93
C TYR A 169 -1.43 -6.86 20.46
N MET A 170 -0.67 -6.25 19.58
CA MET A 170 0.53 -5.50 19.95
C MET A 170 0.39 -4.05 19.48
N THR A 171 0.81 -3.11 20.32
CA THR A 171 0.84 -1.69 20.00
C THR A 171 2.16 -1.08 20.47
N ALA A 172 2.79 -0.27 19.64
CA ALA A 172 4.02 0.43 19.98
C ALA A 172 3.98 1.89 19.53
N ASP A 173 4.46 2.80 20.37
CA ASP A 173 4.79 4.16 19.98
C ASP A 173 6.25 4.18 19.52
N VAL A 174 6.47 4.49 18.26
CA VAL A 174 7.76 4.44 17.60
C VAL A 174 8.25 5.85 17.30
N LEU A 175 9.41 6.21 17.81
CA LEU A 175 10.09 7.47 17.49
C LEU A 175 11.17 7.20 16.45
N SER A 176 11.06 7.82 15.28
CA SER A 176 12.11 7.87 14.25
C SER A 176 12.92 9.16 14.41
N GLU A 177 14.22 9.01 14.62
CA GLU A 177 15.20 10.09 14.80
C GLU A 177 16.14 10.22 13.60
N GLY A 178 15.95 9.38 12.59
CA GLY A 178 16.74 9.37 11.35
C GLY A 178 16.10 10.22 10.24
N ASN A 179 16.49 9.91 9.01
CA ASN A 179 15.97 10.54 7.79
C ASN A 179 15.33 9.54 6.81
N THR A 180 14.95 8.36 7.32
CA THR A 180 14.24 7.30 6.59
C THR A 180 13.29 6.57 7.53
N ALA A 181 12.21 6.02 6.98
CA ALA A 181 11.27 5.22 7.75
C ALA A 181 11.89 3.87 8.16
N LEU A 182 11.66 3.48 9.41
CA LEU A 182 12.05 2.15 9.90
C LEU A 182 11.00 1.14 9.47
N LYS A 183 11.42 0.05 8.84
CA LYS A 183 10.58 -1.14 8.63
C LYS A 183 10.80 -2.05 9.83
N ILE A 184 9.77 -2.19 10.65
CA ILE A 184 9.86 -2.93 11.92
C ILE A 184 9.24 -4.29 11.72
N ASN A 185 10.00 -5.32 12.06
CA ASN A 185 9.56 -6.70 12.08
C ASN A 185 9.40 -7.18 13.52
N TYR A 186 8.56 -8.19 13.72
CA TYR A 186 8.45 -8.87 14.99
C TYR A 186 8.93 -10.31 14.89
N ILE A 187 9.45 -10.83 15.99
CA ILE A 187 9.72 -12.24 16.23
C ILE A 187 9.13 -12.59 17.59
N ILE A 188 8.38 -13.68 17.65
CA ILE A 188 7.90 -14.28 18.91
C ILE A 188 8.61 -15.60 19.10
N LYS A 189 9.21 -15.79 20.27
CA LYS A 189 9.91 -17.02 20.65
C LYS A 189 9.30 -17.62 21.91
N GLU A 190 9.35 -18.95 22.01
CA GLU A 190 9.14 -19.73 23.21
C GLU A 190 10.48 -20.39 23.59
N GLY A 191 11.12 -19.88 24.63
CA GLY A 191 12.52 -20.22 24.87
C GLY A 191 13.42 -19.88 23.66
N ASN A 192 14.08 -20.90 23.10
CA ASN A 192 14.89 -20.74 21.89
C ASN A 192 14.12 -20.96 20.59
N LYS A 193 12.90 -21.51 20.64
CA LYS A 193 12.10 -21.83 19.45
C LYS A 193 11.36 -20.59 18.96
N LYS A 194 11.53 -20.25 17.68
CA LYS A 194 10.74 -19.20 17.01
C LYS A 194 9.38 -19.78 16.62
N ILE A 195 8.30 -19.17 17.13
CA ILE A 195 6.92 -19.61 16.88
C ILE A 195 6.18 -18.72 15.89
N SER A 196 6.53 -17.41 15.81
CA SER A 196 5.94 -16.50 14.84
C SER A 196 6.93 -15.41 14.45
N GLN A 197 6.82 -14.91 13.23
CA GLN A 197 7.55 -13.74 12.75
C GLN A 197 6.80 -13.04 11.62
N GLY A 198 7.05 -11.76 11.44
CA GLY A 198 6.49 -11.02 10.31
C GLY A 198 6.70 -9.52 10.43
N LYS A 199 6.04 -8.79 9.56
CA LYS A 199 6.07 -7.33 9.58
C LYS A 199 5.19 -6.81 10.72
N PHE A 200 5.77 -6.00 11.62
CA PHE A 200 5.02 -5.27 12.64
C PHE A 200 4.41 -3.98 12.03
N GLY A 201 5.22 -3.18 11.35
CA GLY A 201 4.78 -1.97 10.66
C GLY A 201 5.92 -1.09 10.19
N ASN A 202 5.60 0.16 9.84
CA ASN A 202 6.61 1.15 9.46
C ASN A 202 6.47 2.38 10.37
N SER A 203 7.62 2.97 10.76
CA SER A 203 7.62 4.29 11.39
C SER A 203 7.35 5.38 10.35
N LEU A 204 7.14 6.61 10.84
CA LEU A 204 7.33 7.79 10.00
C LEU A 204 8.81 7.92 9.57
N ARG A 205 9.08 8.70 8.52
CA ARG A 205 10.45 9.07 8.16
C ARG A 205 11.16 9.79 9.32
N THR A 206 10.46 10.68 10.01
CA THR A 206 10.92 11.43 11.18
C THR A 206 9.72 11.69 12.08
N GLY A 207 9.93 11.64 13.39
CA GLY A 207 8.87 11.88 14.38
C GLY A 207 8.29 10.61 14.95
N GLU A 208 7.16 10.74 15.63
CA GLU A 208 6.53 9.67 16.40
C GLU A 208 5.21 9.23 15.76
N ASN A 209 5.01 7.92 15.71
CA ASN A 209 3.73 7.33 15.33
C ASN A 209 3.43 6.06 16.12
N ARG A 210 2.14 5.75 16.23
CA ARG A 210 1.66 4.50 16.80
C ARG A 210 1.49 3.45 15.72
N ILE A 211 2.00 2.26 16.01
CA ILE A 211 1.83 1.06 15.18
C ILE A 211 1.06 0.03 15.98
N SER A 212 0.04 -0.56 15.38
CA SER A 212 -0.74 -1.65 15.97
C SER A 212 -0.73 -2.85 15.03
N LYS A 213 -0.62 -4.05 15.62
CA LYS A 213 -0.60 -5.32 14.88
C LYS A 213 -1.41 -6.37 15.63
N GLU A 214 -2.29 -7.04 14.89
CA GLU A 214 -3.00 -8.25 15.33
C GLU A 214 -2.37 -9.47 14.67
N ILE A 215 -2.18 -10.53 15.43
CA ILE A 215 -1.67 -11.82 14.96
C ILE A 215 -2.55 -12.91 15.54
N LEU A 216 -2.93 -13.87 14.69
CA LEU A 216 -3.52 -15.13 15.18
C LEU A 216 -2.44 -15.87 15.97
N PHE A 217 -2.79 -16.26 17.17
CA PHE A 217 -1.88 -16.89 18.10
C PHE A 217 -2.56 -18.13 18.66
N ASP A 218 -2.01 -19.30 18.34
CA ASP A 218 -2.54 -20.56 18.85
C ASP A 218 -2.15 -20.69 20.32
N SER A 219 -3.17 -20.77 21.19
CA SER A 219 -3.02 -20.59 22.63
C SER A 219 -2.55 -21.83 23.39
N GLU A 220 -2.15 -22.91 22.70
CA GLU A 220 -1.60 -24.11 23.37
C GLU A 220 -0.18 -23.89 23.94
N SER A 221 0.50 -22.81 23.53
CA SER A 221 1.83 -22.49 24.07
C SER A 221 1.74 -21.94 25.49
N ASP A 222 2.65 -22.36 26.36
CA ASP A 222 2.78 -21.81 27.71
C ASP A 222 3.23 -20.34 27.64
N LEU A 223 2.27 -19.41 27.86
CA LEU A 223 2.47 -17.98 27.74
C LEU A 223 3.58 -17.42 28.62
N LYS A 224 3.99 -18.15 29.67
CA LYS A 224 4.99 -17.67 30.64
C LYS A 224 6.42 -17.59 30.10
N ASN A 225 6.68 -18.25 28.96
CA ASN A 225 8.02 -18.31 28.37
C ASN A 225 8.10 -17.60 27.01
N LEU A 226 7.07 -16.84 26.66
CA LEU A 226 7.04 -16.14 25.37
C LEU A 226 7.83 -14.83 25.43
N LYS A 227 8.67 -14.63 24.42
CA LYS A 227 9.49 -13.44 24.24
C LYS A 227 9.12 -12.74 22.95
N ILE A 228 8.80 -11.44 23.04
CA ILE A 228 8.57 -10.60 21.88
C ILE A 228 9.83 -9.79 21.59
N ILE A 229 10.24 -9.78 20.32
CA ILE A 229 11.40 -9.03 19.84
C ILE A 229 10.91 -8.17 18.66
N LEU A 230 11.17 -6.86 18.69
CA LEU A 230 10.97 -5.96 17.56
C LEU A 230 12.33 -5.54 16.99
N LEU A 231 12.47 -5.68 15.67
CA LEU A 231 13.72 -5.47 14.94
C LEU A 231 13.51 -4.45 13.83
N GLU A 232 14.50 -3.60 13.57
CA GLU A 232 14.53 -2.83 12.34
C GLU A 232 15.03 -3.69 11.15
N GLN A 233 14.91 -3.15 9.93
CA GLN A 233 15.27 -3.86 8.68
C GLN A 233 16.72 -4.40 8.62
N ASN A 234 17.66 -3.85 9.40
CA ASN A 234 19.04 -4.35 9.50
C ASN A 234 19.25 -5.31 10.67
N ASN A 235 18.15 -5.87 11.21
CA ASN A 235 18.14 -6.80 12.35
C ASN A 235 18.64 -6.23 13.69
N LYS A 236 18.75 -4.90 13.81
CA LYS A 236 19.01 -4.28 15.11
C LYS A 236 17.77 -4.37 15.98
N ILE A 237 17.93 -4.86 17.21
CA ILE A 237 16.85 -4.97 18.19
C ILE A 237 16.47 -3.57 18.66
N LEU A 238 15.18 -3.22 18.52
CA LEU A 238 14.59 -1.99 19.02
C LEU A 238 13.86 -2.20 20.35
N TYR A 239 13.34 -3.41 20.57
CA TYR A 239 12.63 -3.80 21.79
C TYR A 239 12.68 -5.30 21.98
N GLU A 240 12.79 -5.73 23.22
CA GLU A 240 12.79 -7.13 23.59
C GLU A 240 12.24 -7.28 25.01
N ASN A 241 11.23 -8.13 25.20
CA ASN A 241 10.68 -8.44 26.52
C ASN A 241 9.92 -9.76 26.53
N TYR A 242 9.77 -10.33 27.74
CA TYR A 242 8.93 -11.50 27.97
C TYR A 242 7.47 -11.09 28.16
N ILE A 243 6.55 -11.96 27.71
CA ILE A 243 5.13 -11.85 28.01
C ILE A 243 4.94 -12.35 29.44
N ASN A 244 4.70 -11.41 30.34
CA ASN A 244 4.31 -11.73 31.72
C ASN A 244 2.77 -11.71 31.79
N LYS A 245 2.20 -12.69 32.48
CA LYS A 245 0.77 -12.71 32.82
C LYS A 245 0.46 -11.68 33.88
#